data_6b3c0b6a169cf25b65d3c1b803214b10
#
_entry.id   6b3c0b6a169cf25b65d3c1b803214b10
#
_cell.length_a   1.000
_cell.length_b   1.000
_cell.length_c   1.000
_cell.angle_alpha   90.00
_cell.angle_beta   90.00
_cell.angle_gamma   90.00
#
_symmetry.space_group_name_H-M   'P 1'
#
loop_
_entity.id
_entity.type
_entity.pdbx_description
1 polymer ?
#
loop_
_entity_poly.entity_id
_entity_poly.type
_entity_poly.pdbx_seq_one_letter_code
_entity_poly.pdbx_strand_id
1 'polypeptide(L)'
;FSITKHKVLTLKIDMPYQKDWPIVKDLMSPENIYFRPDSGGVVLVGTGDFGDEIENMELMNDEVEIGHIESIGRSMSNRMPSFGDAQLVSSWTGPYDIPPDWNPIIGPVPGHEGVYVAVGFSGHGFKMAPTVGESMAQQVLGIEPRVPIEMYSMTRFTTGNTLDGTYG
;
A
#
# COMPACT_ATOMS: atom_id res chain seq x y z
N PHE A 1 1.93 15.95 3.48
CA PHE A 1 1.72 14.74 2.68
C PHE A 1 2.61 14.80 1.45
N SER A 2 3.20 13.67 1.09
CA SER A 2 3.71 13.43 -0.25
C SER A 2 2.79 12.44 -0.98
N ILE A 3 2.87 12.42 -2.30
CA ILE A 3 2.15 11.47 -3.13
C ILE A 3 3.19 10.69 -3.90
N THR A 4 3.09 9.36 -3.89
CA THR A 4 4.01 8.50 -4.64
C THR A 4 3.24 7.56 -5.57
N LYS A 5 3.84 7.28 -6.73
CA LYS A 5 3.32 6.36 -7.74
C LYS A 5 3.85 4.96 -7.47
N HIS A 6 2.97 4.03 -7.18
CA HIS A 6 3.30 2.63 -7.00
C HIS A 6 2.84 1.80 -8.19
N LYS A 7 3.62 0.79 -8.51
CA LYS A 7 3.45 -0.03 -9.72
C LYS A 7 3.08 -1.45 -9.34
N VAL A 8 2.12 -2.03 -10.05
CA VAL A 8 1.64 -3.38 -9.83
C VAL A 8 1.60 -4.14 -11.15
N LEU A 9 2.04 -5.40 -11.11
CA LEU A 9 2.01 -6.31 -12.25
C LEU A 9 1.12 -7.51 -11.95
N THR A 10 0.50 -8.10 -12.97
CA THR A 10 -0.02 -9.46 -12.89
C THR A 10 0.73 -10.35 -13.86
N LEU A 11 1.21 -11.47 -13.34
CA LEU A 11 2.01 -12.43 -14.07
C LEU A 11 1.27 -13.77 -14.15
N LYS A 12 1.34 -14.42 -15.30
CA LYS A 12 0.89 -15.79 -15.50
C LYS A 12 2.09 -16.70 -15.66
N ILE A 13 2.09 -17.82 -14.95
CA ILE A 13 3.11 -18.87 -15.03
C ILE A 13 2.50 -20.16 -15.51
N ASP A 14 3.27 -20.97 -16.21
CA ASP A 14 2.85 -22.29 -16.68
C ASP A 14 3.02 -23.36 -15.58
N MET A 15 2.25 -23.20 -14.51
CA MET A 15 2.13 -24.18 -13.44
C MET A 15 0.74 -24.08 -12.82
N PRO A 16 0.27 -25.14 -12.15
CA PRO A 16 -1.05 -25.13 -11.52
C PRO A 16 -1.19 -23.94 -10.57
N TYR A 17 -2.26 -23.17 -10.79
CA TYR A 17 -2.60 -22.06 -9.89
C TYR A 17 -2.85 -22.59 -8.48
N GLN A 18 -2.18 -21.99 -7.53
CA GLN A 18 -2.26 -22.36 -6.11
C GLN A 18 -2.94 -21.20 -5.34
N LYS A 19 -4.27 -21.23 -5.28
CA LYS A 19 -5.05 -20.21 -4.54
C LYS A 19 -4.65 -20.09 -3.07
N ASP A 20 -4.07 -21.15 -2.52
CA ASP A 20 -3.68 -21.23 -1.11
C ASP A 20 -2.20 -20.83 -0.89
N TRP A 21 -1.52 -20.31 -1.91
CA TRP A 21 -0.19 -19.75 -1.72
C TRP A 21 -0.25 -18.58 -0.75
N PRO A 22 0.73 -18.44 0.14
CA PRO A 22 0.79 -17.30 1.03
C PRO A 22 1.09 -16.01 0.27
N ILE A 23 0.81 -14.88 0.92
CA ILE A 23 1.44 -13.61 0.53
C ILE A 23 2.92 -13.71 0.92
N VAL A 24 3.80 -13.44 -0.02
CA VAL A 24 5.25 -13.45 0.18
C VAL A 24 5.76 -12.02 0.02
N LYS A 25 6.59 -11.55 0.94
CA LYS A 25 7.37 -10.33 0.81
C LYS A 25 8.86 -10.70 0.83
N ASP A 26 9.59 -10.36 -0.21
CA ASP A 26 11.02 -10.60 -0.32
C ASP A 26 11.77 -9.30 0.00
N LEU A 27 12.29 -9.22 1.22
CA LEU A 27 13.04 -8.06 1.71
C LEU A 27 14.50 -8.05 1.21
N MET A 28 14.91 -9.05 0.45
CA MET A 28 16.27 -9.16 -0.10
C MET A 28 16.34 -8.71 -1.56
N SER A 29 15.21 -8.64 -2.25
CA SER A 29 15.17 -8.08 -3.60
C SER A 29 15.36 -6.55 -3.55
N PRO A 30 16.00 -5.95 -4.57
CA PRO A 30 16.22 -4.50 -4.60
C PRO A 30 14.92 -3.69 -4.48
N GLU A 31 13.84 -4.20 -5.04
CA GLU A 31 12.54 -3.56 -5.06
C GLU A 31 11.65 -3.96 -3.86
N ASN A 32 12.14 -4.80 -2.94
CA ASN A 32 11.33 -5.37 -1.85
C ASN A 32 10.02 -5.97 -2.36
N ILE A 33 10.10 -6.80 -3.42
CA ILE A 33 8.91 -7.34 -4.07
C ILE A 33 8.01 -8.07 -3.08
N TYR A 34 6.71 -7.92 -3.28
CA TYR A 34 5.72 -8.78 -2.65
C TYR A 34 4.83 -9.39 -3.73
N PHE A 35 4.36 -10.60 -3.49
CA PHE A 35 3.46 -11.25 -4.43
C PHE A 35 2.46 -12.17 -3.73
N ARG A 36 1.35 -12.38 -4.39
CA ARG A 36 0.27 -13.27 -3.94
C ARG A 36 -0.48 -13.85 -5.13
N PRO A 37 -1.15 -15.00 -4.95
CA PRO A 37 -2.15 -15.46 -5.91
C PRO A 37 -3.24 -14.40 -6.09
N ASP A 38 -3.76 -14.29 -7.32
CA ASP A 38 -4.92 -13.45 -7.61
C ASP A 38 -5.95 -14.21 -8.46
N SER A 39 -7.12 -13.63 -8.62
CA SER A 39 -8.20 -14.21 -9.42
C SER A 39 -7.77 -14.44 -10.87
N GLY A 40 -8.37 -15.46 -11.52
CA GLY A 40 -8.04 -15.77 -12.92
C GLY A 40 -6.75 -16.57 -13.11
N GLY A 41 -6.13 -17.10 -12.04
CA GLY A 41 -4.94 -17.93 -12.13
C GLY A 41 -3.66 -17.16 -12.43
N VAL A 42 -3.61 -15.91 -12.02
CA VAL A 42 -2.43 -15.05 -12.12
C VAL A 42 -1.82 -14.78 -10.75
N VAL A 43 -0.62 -14.25 -10.73
CA VAL A 43 0.08 -13.79 -9.53
C VAL A 43 0.20 -12.28 -9.61
N LEU A 44 -0.31 -11.59 -8.60
CA LEU A 44 -0.13 -10.16 -8.44
C LEU A 44 1.23 -9.93 -7.78
N VAL A 45 1.99 -9.00 -8.36
CA VAL A 45 3.31 -8.59 -7.86
C VAL A 45 3.33 -7.08 -7.71
N GLY A 46 3.76 -6.61 -6.55
CA GLY A 46 4.02 -5.21 -6.28
C GLY A 46 5.39 -5.01 -5.66
N THR A 47 5.76 -3.77 -5.41
CA THR A 47 7.02 -3.38 -4.79
C THR A 47 6.80 -2.74 -3.42
N GLY A 48 7.73 -2.94 -2.51
CA GLY A 48 7.73 -2.31 -1.18
C GLY A 48 8.70 -1.14 -1.09
N ASP A 49 9.17 -0.62 -2.22
CA ASP A 49 9.98 0.59 -2.31
C ASP A 49 9.13 1.86 -2.03
N PHE A 50 9.77 3.00 -1.92
CA PHE A 50 9.08 4.26 -1.64
C PHE A 50 8.25 4.80 -2.81
N GLY A 51 8.31 4.15 -3.97
CA GLY A 51 7.66 4.62 -5.20
C GLY A 51 8.29 5.90 -5.77
N ASP A 52 7.74 6.36 -6.88
CA ASP A 52 8.17 7.60 -7.52
C ASP A 52 7.33 8.76 -6.97
N GLU A 53 7.96 9.82 -6.45
CA GLU A 53 7.25 11.01 -5.98
C GLU A 53 6.54 11.73 -7.13
N ILE A 54 5.30 12.14 -6.89
CA ILE A 54 4.45 12.84 -7.86
C ILE A 54 4.20 14.25 -7.35
N GLU A 55 4.66 15.24 -8.11
CA GLU A 55 4.41 16.66 -7.79
C GLU A 55 2.98 17.08 -8.13
N ASN A 56 2.38 16.49 -9.16
CA ASN A 56 1.03 16.81 -9.62
C ASN A 56 0.27 15.56 -10.06
N MET A 57 -0.85 15.28 -9.38
CA MET A 57 -1.73 14.14 -9.69
C MET A 57 -2.29 14.17 -11.11
N GLU A 58 -2.48 15.34 -11.71
CA GLU A 58 -2.97 15.46 -13.10
C GLU A 58 -1.97 14.91 -14.12
N LEU A 59 -0.69 14.80 -13.74
CA LEU A 59 0.37 14.23 -14.59
C LEU A 59 0.55 12.72 -14.39
N MET A 60 -0.17 12.13 -13.44
CA MET A 60 -0.10 10.71 -13.21
C MET A 60 -0.72 9.94 -14.38
N ASN A 61 -0.01 8.94 -14.87
CA ASN A 61 -0.50 8.00 -15.88
C ASN A 61 -0.43 6.56 -15.33
N ASP A 62 -1.14 5.64 -15.99
CA ASP A 62 -1.18 4.22 -15.62
C ASP A 62 -0.04 3.41 -16.25
N GLU A 63 0.91 4.07 -16.91
CA GLU A 63 2.00 3.38 -17.59
C GLU A 63 3.05 2.89 -16.58
N VAL A 64 3.45 1.65 -16.76
CA VAL A 64 4.58 1.03 -16.07
C VAL A 64 5.71 0.87 -17.08
N GLU A 65 6.85 1.45 -16.80
CA GLU A 65 8.01 1.47 -17.69
C GLU A 65 8.55 0.04 -17.90
N ILE A 66 8.97 -0.27 -19.12
CA ILE A 66 9.50 -1.60 -19.49
C ILE A 66 10.66 -2.00 -18.58
N GLY A 67 11.56 -1.06 -18.25
CA GLY A 67 12.69 -1.32 -17.36
C GLY A 67 12.27 -1.77 -15.96
N HIS A 68 11.15 -1.24 -15.43
CA HIS A 68 10.59 -1.69 -14.17
C HIS A 68 10.01 -3.11 -14.28
N ILE A 69 9.27 -3.40 -15.36
CA ILE A 69 8.73 -4.74 -15.62
C ILE A 69 9.84 -5.78 -15.69
N GLU A 70 10.93 -5.47 -16.41
CA GLU A 70 12.10 -6.36 -16.52
C GLU A 70 12.81 -6.56 -15.16
N SER A 71 12.92 -5.50 -14.34
CA SER A 71 13.52 -5.59 -13.01
C SER A 71 12.73 -6.53 -12.10
N ILE A 72 11.41 -6.33 -12.05
CA ILE A 72 10.52 -7.20 -11.31
C ILE A 72 10.57 -8.64 -11.82
N GLY A 73 10.58 -8.84 -13.15
CA GLY A 73 10.72 -10.17 -13.75
C GLY A 73 12.01 -10.88 -13.31
N ARG A 74 13.13 -10.17 -13.26
CA ARG A 74 14.41 -10.70 -12.73
C ARG A 74 14.31 -11.06 -11.24
N SER A 75 13.78 -10.17 -10.44
CA SER A 75 13.63 -10.40 -8.99
C SER A 75 12.69 -11.57 -8.70
N MET A 76 11.58 -11.68 -9.42
CA MET A 76 10.67 -12.83 -9.33
C MET A 76 11.34 -14.14 -9.74
N SER A 77 12.08 -14.16 -10.86
CA SER A 77 12.79 -15.36 -11.34
C SER A 77 13.90 -15.79 -10.39
N ASN A 78 14.61 -14.85 -9.78
CA ASN A 78 15.60 -15.13 -8.76
C ASN A 78 14.99 -15.73 -7.50
N ARG A 79 13.82 -15.21 -7.08
CA ARG A 79 13.13 -15.68 -5.89
C ARG A 79 12.43 -17.02 -6.11
N MET A 80 11.85 -17.21 -7.28
CA MET A 80 11.16 -18.44 -7.70
C MET A 80 11.49 -18.74 -9.18
N PRO A 81 12.39 -19.69 -9.47
CA PRO A 81 12.81 -19.99 -10.84
C PRO A 81 11.67 -20.33 -11.82
N SER A 82 10.53 -20.81 -11.31
CA SER A 82 9.32 -21.07 -12.11
C SER A 82 8.74 -19.81 -12.77
N PHE A 83 9.15 -18.60 -12.36
CA PHE A 83 8.77 -17.35 -12.99
C PHE A 83 9.70 -16.95 -14.15
N GLY A 84 10.70 -17.76 -14.50
CA GLY A 84 11.62 -17.47 -15.61
C GLY A 84 10.94 -17.27 -16.96
N ASP A 85 9.84 -18.00 -17.20
CA ASP A 85 9.01 -17.93 -18.40
C ASP A 85 7.64 -17.26 -18.15
N ALA A 86 7.51 -16.49 -17.06
CA ALA A 86 6.27 -15.81 -16.74
C ALA A 86 5.87 -14.79 -17.79
N GLN A 87 4.58 -14.74 -18.10
CA GLN A 87 4.01 -13.80 -19.05
C GLN A 87 3.37 -12.63 -18.30
N LEU A 88 3.68 -11.41 -18.71
CA LEU A 88 2.96 -10.22 -18.25
C LEU A 88 1.52 -10.26 -18.80
N VAL A 89 0.54 -10.22 -17.89
CA VAL A 89 -0.89 -10.16 -18.24
C VAL A 89 -1.38 -8.71 -18.23
N SER A 90 -1.05 -7.96 -17.18
CA SER A 90 -1.38 -6.54 -17.08
C SER A 90 -0.42 -5.83 -16.12
N SER A 91 -0.39 -4.51 -16.24
CA SER A 91 0.28 -3.63 -15.30
C SER A 91 -0.54 -2.38 -15.10
N TRP A 92 -0.44 -1.78 -13.93
CA TRP A 92 -1.07 -0.49 -13.63
C TRP A 92 -0.33 0.20 -12.50
N THR A 93 -0.70 1.45 -12.28
CA THR A 93 -0.14 2.25 -11.19
C THR A 93 -1.24 2.72 -10.26
N GLY A 94 -0.87 3.10 -9.04
CA GLY A 94 -1.76 3.69 -8.05
C GLY A 94 -1.04 4.70 -7.19
N PRO A 95 -1.69 5.81 -6.80
CA PRO A 95 -1.10 6.78 -5.90
C PRO A 95 -1.20 6.30 -4.45
N TYR A 96 -0.17 6.56 -3.66
CA TYR A 96 -0.24 6.52 -2.21
C TYR A 96 -0.21 7.94 -1.66
N ASP A 97 -1.06 8.20 -0.70
CA ASP A 97 -1.08 9.42 0.12
C ASP A 97 -0.27 9.18 1.39
N ILE A 98 0.87 9.83 1.52
CA ILE A 98 1.87 9.51 2.52
C ILE A 98 2.04 10.66 3.51
N PRO A 99 1.62 10.51 4.77
CA PRO A 99 1.97 11.43 5.85
C PRO A 99 3.46 11.37 6.18
N PRO A 100 4.00 12.39 6.87
CA PRO A 100 5.44 12.45 7.19
C PRO A 100 5.99 11.25 7.96
N ASP A 101 5.15 10.54 8.71
CA ASP A 101 5.50 9.36 9.50
C ASP A 101 4.96 8.05 8.93
N TRP A 102 4.46 8.05 7.70
CA TRP A 102 3.91 6.88 7.00
C TRP A 102 2.70 6.22 7.69
N ASN A 103 2.13 6.86 8.71
CA ASN A 103 0.97 6.35 9.43
C ASN A 103 -0.28 7.17 9.14
N PRO A 104 -1.47 6.56 9.08
CA PRO A 104 -2.70 7.26 8.75
C PRO A 104 -3.02 8.37 9.77
N ILE A 105 -3.80 9.33 9.33
CA ILE A 105 -4.43 10.34 10.18
C ILE A 105 -5.89 9.94 10.33
N ILE A 106 -6.31 9.68 11.57
CA ILE A 106 -7.66 9.21 11.89
C ILE A 106 -8.20 10.02 13.07
N GLY A 107 -9.38 10.59 12.92
CA GLY A 107 -10.08 11.28 14.01
C GLY A 107 -10.57 12.68 13.67
N PRO A 108 -10.92 13.50 14.68
CA PRO A 108 -11.45 14.83 14.48
C PRO A 108 -10.38 15.79 13.96
N VAL A 109 -10.81 16.76 13.14
CA VAL A 109 -9.94 17.82 12.64
C VAL A 109 -9.87 18.93 13.68
N PRO A 110 -8.66 19.27 14.19
CA PRO A 110 -8.52 20.31 15.19
C PRO A 110 -9.06 21.66 14.72
N GLY A 111 -9.86 22.32 15.56
CA GLY A 111 -10.47 23.61 15.23
C GLY A 111 -11.71 23.55 14.32
N HIS A 112 -12.16 22.37 13.92
CA HIS A 112 -13.33 22.17 13.07
C HIS A 112 -14.30 21.17 13.70
N GLU A 113 -15.27 21.69 14.44
CA GLU A 113 -16.28 20.86 15.13
C GLU A 113 -17.10 20.04 14.10
N GLY A 114 -17.29 18.75 14.40
CA GLY A 114 -18.07 17.83 13.56
C GLY A 114 -17.35 17.36 12.29
N VAL A 115 -16.10 17.77 12.05
CA VAL A 115 -15.30 17.29 10.90
C VAL A 115 -14.33 16.21 11.37
N TYR A 116 -14.37 15.08 10.68
CA TYR A 116 -13.51 13.93 10.93
C TYR A 116 -12.78 13.52 9.65
N VAL A 117 -11.58 12.96 9.79
CA VAL A 117 -10.79 12.45 8.67
C VAL A 117 -10.28 11.04 8.94
N ALA A 118 -10.14 10.27 7.85
CA ALA A 118 -9.41 9.02 7.80
C ALA A 118 -8.64 8.99 6.47
N VAL A 119 -7.37 9.42 6.49
CA VAL A 119 -6.54 9.69 5.29
C VAL A 119 -5.10 9.28 5.54
N GLY A 120 -4.30 9.25 4.49
CA GLY A 120 -2.85 9.02 4.61
C GLY A 120 -2.50 7.58 4.95
N PHE A 121 -3.14 6.62 4.33
CA PHE A 121 -2.95 5.20 4.66
C PHE A 121 -1.70 4.57 4.06
N SER A 122 -0.92 5.29 3.27
CA SER A 122 0.37 4.83 2.73
C SER A 122 0.31 3.40 2.12
N GLY A 123 -0.78 3.09 1.39
CA GLY A 123 -1.01 1.77 0.78
C GLY A 123 -1.57 0.68 1.70
N HIS A 124 -1.83 0.98 3.00
CA HIS A 124 -2.30 -0.02 3.98
C HIS A 124 -3.81 0.01 4.24
N GLY A 125 -4.53 0.98 3.69
CA GLY A 125 -5.91 1.28 4.05
C GLY A 125 -6.89 0.14 3.86
N PHE A 126 -6.75 -0.65 2.80
CA PHE A 126 -7.70 -1.71 2.48
C PHE A 126 -7.86 -2.72 3.64
N LYS A 127 -6.74 -3.23 4.17
CA LYS A 127 -6.78 -4.20 5.27
C LYS A 127 -7.22 -3.59 6.61
N MET A 128 -7.05 -2.29 6.77
CA MET A 128 -7.44 -1.57 8.00
C MET A 128 -8.89 -1.08 7.96
N ALA A 129 -9.52 -1.00 6.80
CA ALA A 129 -10.82 -0.38 6.58
C ALA A 129 -11.94 -0.83 7.54
N PRO A 130 -12.10 -2.13 7.87
CA PRO A 130 -13.15 -2.56 8.80
C PRO A 130 -13.00 -1.97 10.21
N THR A 131 -11.77 -2.04 10.75
CA THR A 131 -11.47 -1.52 12.10
C THR A 131 -11.53 0.00 12.14
N VAL A 132 -10.97 0.66 11.13
CA VAL A 132 -11.02 2.12 11.02
C VAL A 132 -12.47 2.60 10.92
N GLY A 133 -13.28 1.95 10.08
CA GLY A 133 -14.70 2.29 9.93
C GLY A 133 -15.48 2.17 11.24
N GLU A 134 -15.28 1.07 11.98
CA GLU A 134 -15.90 0.88 13.30
C GLU A 134 -15.47 1.97 14.29
N SER A 135 -14.16 2.21 14.41
CA SER A 135 -13.62 3.19 15.36
C SER A 135 -14.07 4.63 15.03
N MET A 136 -14.11 4.98 13.75
CA MET A 136 -14.61 6.28 13.29
C MET A 136 -16.10 6.45 13.61
N ALA A 137 -16.92 5.43 13.36
CA ALA A 137 -18.35 5.47 13.67
C ALA A 137 -18.58 5.65 15.17
N GLN A 138 -17.84 4.92 16.01
CA GLN A 138 -17.91 5.06 17.47
C GLN A 138 -17.53 6.48 17.90
N GLN A 139 -16.45 7.02 17.38
CA GLN A 139 -15.99 8.37 17.71
C GLN A 139 -17.00 9.45 17.30
N VAL A 140 -17.58 9.36 16.09
CA VAL A 140 -18.63 10.29 15.62
C VAL A 140 -19.87 10.25 16.51
N LEU A 141 -20.20 9.07 17.05
CA LEU A 141 -21.32 8.88 17.97
C LEU A 141 -21.00 9.23 19.43
N GLY A 142 -19.77 9.67 19.72
CA GLY A 142 -19.34 9.95 21.10
C GLY A 142 -19.15 8.70 21.95
N ILE A 143 -18.95 7.54 21.32
CA ILE A 143 -18.66 6.27 21.97
C ILE A 143 -17.15 6.07 21.95
N GLU A 144 -16.59 5.62 23.07
CA GLU A 144 -15.15 5.29 23.13
C GLU A 144 -14.81 4.17 22.13
N PRO A 145 -13.87 4.39 21.20
CA PRO A 145 -13.47 3.36 20.24
C PRO A 145 -12.92 2.11 20.92
N ARG A 146 -13.42 0.94 20.52
CA ARG A 146 -12.95 -0.34 21.03
C ARG A 146 -11.46 -0.59 20.72
N VAL A 147 -11.01 -0.09 19.57
CA VAL A 147 -9.59 -0.07 19.18
C VAL A 147 -9.11 1.37 19.30
N PRO A 148 -8.10 1.64 20.17
CA PRO A 148 -7.57 2.98 20.34
C PRO A 148 -7.04 3.56 19.04
N ILE A 149 -7.46 4.78 18.69
CA ILE A 149 -7.01 5.48 17.47
C ILE A 149 -6.38 6.85 17.77
N GLU A 150 -6.22 7.21 19.05
CA GLU A 150 -5.69 8.50 19.48
C GLU A 150 -4.26 8.72 18.97
N MET A 151 -3.47 7.65 18.89
CA MET A 151 -2.13 7.69 18.35
C MET A 151 -2.08 8.18 16.88
N TYR A 152 -3.19 7.99 16.15
CA TYR A 152 -3.33 8.43 14.76
C TYR A 152 -3.88 9.85 14.63
N SER A 153 -4.08 10.57 15.74
CA SER A 153 -4.54 11.96 15.70
C SER A 153 -3.62 12.86 14.87
N MET A 154 -4.21 13.80 14.15
CA MET A 154 -3.49 14.85 13.41
C MET A 154 -2.60 15.69 14.34
N THR A 155 -2.96 15.86 15.61
CA THR A 155 -2.21 16.65 16.58
C THR A 155 -0.81 16.09 16.87
N ARG A 156 -0.54 14.81 16.56
CA ARG A 156 0.80 14.22 16.75
C ARG A 156 1.91 14.97 16.01
N PHE A 157 1.60 15.60 14.88
CA PHE A 157 2.57 16.39 14.11
C PHE A 157 2.89 17.73 14.76
N THR A 158 1.98 18.29 15.55
CA THR A 158 2.21 19.55 16.27
C THR A 158 2.81 19.34 17.65
N THR A 159 2.60 18.16 18.25
CA THR A 159 3.14 17.81 19.56
C THR A 159 4.47 17.06 19.49
N GLY A 160 4.94 16.69 18.29
CA GLY A 160 6.16 15.93 18.09
C GLY A 160 6.05 14.44 18.42
N ASN A 161 4.84 13.92 18.61
CA ASN A 161 4.57 12.52 18.94
C ASN A 161 4.34 11.68 17.65
N THR A 162 5.17 11.88 16.63
CA THR A 162 5.13 11.08 15.42
C THR A 162 5.36 9.60 15.71
N LEU A 163 4.73 8.75 14.91
CA LEU A 163 4.85 7.31 15.06
C LEU A 163 6.11 6.83 14.30
N ASP A 164 6.96 6.08 14.99
CA ASP A 164 8.08 5.39 14.35
C ASP A 164 7.52 4.12 13.66
N GLY A 165 7.10 4.27 12.42
CA GLY A 165 6.57 3.17 11.62
C GLY A 165 7.31 3.08 10.31
N THR A 166 8.29 2.20 10.24
CA THR A 166 8.82 1.79 8.95
C THR A 166 7.89 0.72 8.37
N TYR A 167 7.02 1.11 7.46
CA TYR A 167 6.36 0.19 6.56
C TYR A 167 7.28 -0.10 5.36
N GLY A 168 8.49 -0.50 5.66
CA GLY A 168 9.47 -0.92 4.68
C GLY A 168 9.70 -2.43 4.74
#